data_5cf8db755ee15daa89368e5cf3fdd48c
#
_entry.id   5cf8db755ee15daa89368e5cf3fdd48c
#
_cell.length_a   1.000
_cell.length_b   1.000
_cell.length_c   1.000
_cell.angle_alpha   90.00
_cell.angle_beta   90.00
_cell.angle_gamma   90.00
#
_symmetry.space_group_name_H-M   'P 1'
#
loop_
_entity.id
_entity.type
_entity.pdbx_description
1 polymer ?
#
loop_
_entity_poly.entity_id
_entity_poly.type
_entity_poly.pdbx_seq_one_letter_code
_entity_poly.pdbx_strand_id
1 'polypeptide(L)'
;MSEDVPSDGWQIDFLFNNNLYVNLNLINNMQFGVNFGVDAYGFVNVSKKLFDYLGKGFNYYETLHVGGNAEGESFFYTQAKIGFDLFGFHITAKPALVKPLLKLETNDMYGAYKNDSDGSVIVSAIADMTVYGGTNLEPIFEGDSKNISIGEDIFKNCGFDFEICVEHSFFSTLQCGAYLRVPM
;
A
#
# COMPACT_ATOMS: atom_id res chain seq x y z
N MET A 1 4.83 -29.98 3.78
CA MET A 1 4.53 -28.53 3.98
C MET A 1 5.69 -27.62 3.60
N SER A 2 6.94 -27.91 3.92
CA SER A 2 8.08 -27.04 3.56
C SER A 2 8.52 -27.19 2.10
N GLU A 3 8.17 -28.30 1.43
CA GLU A 3 8.52 -28.53 0.01
C GLU A 3 7.72 -27.68 -0.96
N ASP A 4 6.55 -27.22 -0.54
CA ASP A 4 5.64 -26.38 -1.35
C ASP A 4 5.91 -24.86 -1.22
N VAL A 5 6.84 -24.49 -0.35
CA VAL A 5 7.20 -23.07 -0.16
C VAL A 5 8.29 -22.68 -1.15
N PRO A 6 8.09 -21.60 -1.93
CA PRO A 6 9.11 -21.08 -2.84
C PRO A 6 10.45 -20.80 -2.14
N SER A 7 11.55 -20.80 -2.90
CA SER A 7 12.90 -20.57 -2.37
C SER A 7 13.05 -19.22 -1.67
N ASP A 8 12.31 -18.25 -2.12
CA ASP A 8 12.28 -16.84 -1.67
C ASP A 8 11.32 -16.61 -0.49
N GLY A 9 10.57 -17.64 -0.09
CA GLY A 9 9.59 -17.54 0.99
C GLY A 9 8.18 -17.20 0.50
N TRP A 10 7.38 -16.66 1.40
CA TRP A 10 6.03 -16.18 1.11
C TRP A 10 5.95 -14.67 1.27
N GLN A 11 5.24 -14.04 0.36
CA GLN A 11 4.86 -12.66 0.45
C GLN A 11 3.37 -12.56 0.81
N ILE A 12 3.07 -11.73 1.78
CA ILE A 12 1.71 -11.36 2.16
C ILE A 12 1.54 -9.89 1.79
N ASP A 13 0.65 -9.63 0.85
CA ASP A 13 0.31 -8.28 0.44
C ASP A 13 -0.96 -7.83 1.14
N PHE A 14 -1.02 -6.56 1.50
CA PHE A 14 -2.21 -5.93 2.03
C PHE A 14 -2.49 -4.62 1.31
N LEU A 15 -3.76 -4.39 1.04
CA LEU A 15 -4.26 -3.18 0.41
C LEU A 15 -5.41 -2.63 1.24
N PHE A 16 -5.30 -1.37 1.61
CA PHE A 16 -6.39 -0.62 2.21
C PHE A 16 -6.76 0.52 1.29
N ASN A 17 -8.04 0.61 0.95
CA ASN A 17 -8.56 1.67 0.11
C ASN A 17 -9.85 2.21 0.74
N ASN A 18 -9.88 3.51 1.01
CA ASN A 18 -11.05 4.18 1.55
C ASN A 18 -11.32 5.47 0.76
N ASN A 19 -12.43 5.49 0.05
CA ASN A 19 -12.78 6.54 -0.89
C ASN A 19 -14.15 7.12 -0.61
N LEU A 20 -14.23 8.44 -0.68
CA LEU A 20 -15.47 9.19 -0.76
C LEU A 20 -15.51 9.91 -2.10
N TYR A 21 -16.51 9.58 -2.92
CA TYR A 21 -16.67 10.27 -4.18
C TYR A 21 -18.11 10.80 -4.38
N VAL A 22 -18.20 11.92 -5.06
CA VAL A 22 -19.46 12.53 -5.45
C VAL A 22 -19.45 12.72 -6.96
N ASN A 23 -20.45 12.17 -7.63
CA ASN A 23 -20.66 12.35 -9.07
C ASN A 23 -21.91 13.18 -9.33
N LEU A 24 -21.80 14.12 -10.25
CA LEU A 24 -22.87 14.96 -10.73
C LEU A 24 -22.99 14.81 -12.25
N ASN A 25 -24.20 14.52 -12.72
CA ASN A 25 -24.50 14.59 -14.14
C ASN A 25 -25.00 16.01 -14.43
N LEU A 26 -24.20 16.81 -15.12
CA LEU A 26 -24.48 18.22 -15.32
C LEU A 26 -25.36 18.48 -16.55
N ILE A 27 -25.14 17.72 -17.62
CA ILE A 27 -25.88 17.82 -18.89
C ILE A 27 -25.88 16.38 -19.47
N ASN A 28 -26.76 16.09 -20.40
CA ASN A 28 -27.01 14.73 -20.93
C ASN A 28 -25.75 13.91 -21.32
N ASN A 29 -24.61 14.56 -21.56
CA ASN A 29 -23.39 13.90 -22.02
C ASN A 29 -22.15 14.29 -21.19
N MET A 30 -22.32 15.00 -20.07
CA MET A 30 -21.20 15.41 -19.22
C MET A 30 -21.39 14.95 -17.78
N GLN A 31 -20.34 14.37 -17.24
CA GLN A 31 -20.24 13.96 -15.84
C GLN A 31 -19.10 14.73 -15.17
N PHE A 32 -19.36 15.18 -13.97
CA PHE A 32 -18.34 15.77 -13.11
C PHE A 32 -18.32 15.04 -11.78
N GLY A 33 -17.14 14.71 -11.29
CA GLY A 33 -17.00 14.04 -9.99
C GLY A 33 -15.80 14.58 -9.23
N VAL A 34 -15.88 14.42 -7.93
CA VAL A 34 -14.75 14.66 -7.03
C VAL A 34 -14.60 13.43 -6.14
N ASN A 35 -13.38 12.97 -6.00
CA ASN A 35 -13.01 11.84 -5.19
C ASN A 35 -11.95 12.27 -4.16
N PHE A 36 -12.15 11.84 -2.93
CA PHE A 36 -11.19 12.01 -1.85
C PHE A 36 -10.92 10.64 -1.26
N GLY A 37 -9.68 10.29 -1.07
CA GLY A 37 -9.37 8.97 -0.56
C GLY A 37 -8.05 8.88 0.17
N VAL A 38 -7.92 7.78 0.89
CA VAL A 38 -6.69 7.32 1.50
C VAL A 38 -6.44 5.90 1.02
N ASP A 39 -5.32 5.72 0.38
CA ASP A 39 -4.82 4.40 -0.02
C ASP A 39 -3.62 4.05 0.83
N ALA A 40 -3.55 2.82 1.28
CA ALA A 40 -2.37 2.25 1.89
C ALA A 40 -2.14 0.86 1.32
N TYR A 41 -0.91 0.58 0.97
CA TYR A 41 -0.49 -0.75 0.53
C TYR A 41 0.82 -1.12 1.19
N GLY A 42 1.06 -2.41 1.28
CA GLY A 42 2.30 -2.90 1.80
C GLY A 42 2.41 -4.40 1.63
N PHE A 43 3.56 -4.91 1.96
CA PHE A 43 3.81 -6.34 1.98
C PHE A 43 4.73 -6.74 3.12
N VAL A 44 4.66 -8.00 3.48
CA VAL A 44 5.57 -8.66 4.40
C VAL A 44 6.07 -9.93 3.73
N ASN A 45 7.37 -10.05 3.59
CA ASN A 45 8.03 -11.27 3.15
C ASN A 45 8.50 -12.08 4.35
N VAL A 46 8.16 -13.35 4.33
CA VAL A 46 8.57 -14.34 5.32
C VAL A 46 9.46 -15.38 4.66
N SER A 47 10.69 -15.51 5.13
CA SER A 47 11.66 -16.42 4.51
C SER A 47 11.23 -17.87 4.60
N LYS A 48 11.63 -18.68 3.60
CA LYS A 48 11.42 -20.13 3.61
C LYS A 48 11.98 -20.82 4.86
N LYS A 49 13.05 -20.29 5.43
CA LYS A 49 13.69 -20.84 6.65
C LYS A 49 12.70 -20.96 7.81
N LEU A 50 11.74 -20.03 7.94
CA LEU A 50 10.70 -20.13 8.97
C LEU A 50 9.83 -21.37 8.75
N PHE A 51 9.45 -21.64 7.51
CA PHE A 51 8.60 -22.78 7.17
C PHE A 51 9.33 -24.09 7.28
N ASP A 52 10.61 -24.13 6.87
CA ASP A 52 11.47 -25.30 7.06
C ASP A 52 11.61 -25.65 8.55
N TYR A 53 11.76 -24.64 9.37
CA TYR A 53 11.85 -24.76 10.81
C TYR A 53 10.54 -25.29 11.43
N LEU A 54 9.40 -24.72 11.07
CA LEU A 54 8.10 -25.18 11.55
C LEU A 54 7.76 -26.61 11.08
N GLY A 55 8.29 -27.01 9.92
CA GLY A 55 8.05 -28.34 9.34
C GLY A 55 8.98 -29.44 9.84
N LYS A 56 10.25 -29.12 10.13
CA LYS A 56 11.28 -30.10 10.53
C LYS A 56 11.46 -30.25 12.04
N GLY A 57 10.89 -29.32 12.81
CA GLY A 57 11.08 -29.28 14.26
C GLY A 57 12.41 -28.64 14.67
N PHE A 58 12.67 -28.67 15.95
CA PHE A 58 13.76 -27.94 16.58
C PHE A 58 14.95 -28.87 16.83
N ASN A 59 16.12 -28.43 16.40
CA ASN A 59 17.39 -29.04 16.83
C ASN A 59 17.89 -28.31 18.08
N TYR A 60 18.37 -29.06 19.07
CA TYR A 60 19.02 -28.50 20.25
C TYR A 60 20.32 -27.80 19.84
N TYR A 61 20.61 -26.66 20.46
CA TYR A 61 21.82 -25.85 20.25
C TYR A 61 21.92 -25.15 18.90
N GLU A 62 20.97 -25.27 18.04
CA GLU A 62 20.97 -24.54 16.77
C GLU A 62 20.35 -23.16 16.94
N THR A 63 21.03 -22.12 16.47
CA THR A 63 20.44 -20.79 16.33
C THR A 63 19.90 -20.64 14.92
N LEU A 64 18.61 -20.52 14.81
CA LEU A 64 17.95 -20.28 13.54
C LEU A 64 17.78 -18.78 13.32
N HIS A 65 18.31 -18.29 12.22
CA HIS A 65 18.08 -16.92 11.75
C HIS A 65 17.01 -16.94 10.65
N VAL A 66 15.89 -16.29 10.93
CA VAL A 66 14.79 -16.12 9.99
C VAL A 66 14.78 -14.69 9.52
N GLY A 67 15.19 -14.47 8.28
CA GLY A 67 15.14 -13.17 7.64
C GLY A 67 13.78 -12.86 7.05
N GLY A 68 13.49 -11.59 6.87
CA GLY A 68 12.29 -11.09 6.21
C GLY A 68 12.44 -9.60 5.91
N ASN A 69 11.50 -9.07 5.18
CA ASN A 69 11.36 -7.63 4.99
C ASN A 69 9.89 -7.24 4.92
N ALA A 70 9.61 -6.02 5.30
CA ALA A 70 8.29 -5.41 5.17
C ALA A 70 8.43 -4.00 4.61
N GLU A 71 7.54 -3.65 3.72
CA GLU A 71 7.42 -2.30 3.19
C GLU A 71 5.96 -1.90 3.18
N GLY A 72 5.71 -0.61 3.35
CA GLY A 72 4.37 -0.08 3.32
C GLY A 72 4.36 1.40 3.01
N GLU A 73 3.36 1.82 2.27
CA GLU A 73 3.16 3.22 1.91
C GLU A 73 1.69 3.59 2.06
N SER A 74 1.44 4.82 2.44
CA SER A 74 0.09 5.37 2.48
C SER A 74 0.05 6.76 1.86
N PHE A 75 -1.04 7.03 1.15
CA PHE A 75 -1.25 8.26 0.41
C PHE A 75 -2.65 8.82 0.70
N PHE A 76 -2.72 10.12 0.81
CA PHE A 76 -3.96 10.84 0.63
C PHE A 76 -4.03 11.34 -0.81
N TYR A 77 -5.19 11.25 -1.43
CA TYR A 77 -5.39 11.83 -2.75
C TYR A 77 -6.72 12.57 -2.85
N THR A 78 -6.73 13.57 -3.71
CA THR A 78 -7.94 14.21 -4.18
C THR A 78 -7.93 14.20 -5.70
N GLN A 79 -9.00 13.74 -6.29
CA GLN A 79 -9.12 13.54 -7.72
C GLN A 79 -10.39 14.20 -8.23
N ALA A 80 -10.27 15.00 -9.27
CA ALA A 80 -11.42 15.42 -10.04
C ALA A 80 -11.68 14.40 -11.16
N LYS A 81 -12.93 14.17 -11.48
CA LYS A 81 -13.35 13.37 -12.62
C LYS A 81 -14.15 14.24 -13.56
N ILE A 82 -13.75 14.30 -14.82
CA ILE A 82 -14.47 14.96 -15.90
C ILE A 82 -14.73 13.91 -16.96
N GLY A 83 -15.99 13.57 -17.20
CA GLY A 83 -16.40 12.59 -18.19
C GLY A 83 -17.33 13.22 -19.22
N PHE A 84 -17.22 12.77 -20.45
CA PHE A 84 -18.15 13.14 -21.53
C PHE A 84 -18.31 12.00 -22.53
N ASP A 85 -19.52 11.94 -23.09
CA ASP A 85 -19.85 10.97 -24.12
C ASP A 85 -19.72 11.62 -25.49
N LEU A 86 -18.91 11.01 -26.36
CA LEU A 86 -18.67 11.48 -27.71
C LEU A 86 -18.69 10.31 -28.70
N PHE A 87 -19.60 10.34 -29.66
CA PHE A 87 -19.70 9.30 -30.70
C PHE A 87 -19.78 7.85 -30.19
N GLY A 88 -20.43 7.64 -29.04
CA GLY A 88 -20.54 6.32 -28.41
C GLY A 88 -19.35 5.91 -27.55
N PHE A 89 -18.33 6.77 -27.44
CA PHE A 89 -17.24 6.60 -26.51
C PHE A 89 -17.48 7.41 -25.25
N HIS A 90 -17.24 6.80 -24.09
CA HIS A 90 -17.17 7.50 -22.81
C HIS A 90 -15.70 7.86 -22.53
N ILE A 91 -15.39 9.14 -22.50
CA ILE A 91 -14.05 9.64 -22.26
C ILE A 91 -14.01 10.29 -20.89
N THR A 92 -13.09 9.84 -20.05
CA THR A 92 -12.92 10.36 -18.69
C THR A 92 -11.49 10.86 -18.48
N ALA A 93 -11.36 12.07 -17.96
CA ALA A 93 -10.09 12.62 -17.49
C ALA A 93 -10.13 12.74 -15.96
N LYS A 94 -9.08 12.31 -15.29
CA LYS A 94 -9.01 12.29 -13.82
C LYS A 94 -7.68 12.88 -13.34
N PRO A 95 -7.54 14.21 -13.32
CA PRO A 95 -6.43 14.86 -12.62
C PRO A 95 -6.53 14.60 -11.12
N ALA A 96 -5.40 14.29 -10.49
CA ALA A 96 -5.33 14.04 -9.06
C ALA A 96 -4.13 14.73 -8.43
N LEU A 97 -4.29 15.15 -7.19
CA LEU A 97 -3.22 15.52 -6.29
C LEU A 97 -3.01 14.36 -5.32
N VAL A 98 -1.77 13.93 -5.18
CA VAL A 98 -1.39 12.79 -4.33
C VAL A 98 -0.39 13.27 -3.30
N LYS A 99 -0.68 13.04 -2.05
CA LYS A 99 0.21 13.37 -0.93
C LYS A 99 0.65 12.10 -0.22
N PRO A 100 1.94 11.78 -0.19
CA PRO A 100 2.45 10.71 0.67
C PRO A 100 2.18 11.07 2.14
N LEU A 101 1.63 10.12 2.90
CA LEU A 101 1.39 10.27 4.34
C LEU A 101 2.47 9.56 5.13
N LEU A 102 2.72 8.31 4.79
CA LEU A 102 3.65 7.45 5.51
C LEU A 102 4.31 6.49 4.52
N LYS A 103 5.61 6.29 4.67
CA LYS A 103 6.35 5.20 4.05
C LYS A 103 7.14 4.47 5.13
N LEU A 104 7.06 3.16 5.13
CA LEU A 104 7.78 2.28 6.02
C LEU A 104 8.65 1.35 5.17
N GLU A 105 9.91 1.27 5.50
CA GLU A 105 10.88 0.35 4.88
C GLU A 105 11.62 -0.39 5.99
N THR A 106 11.77 -1.70 5.85
CA THR A 106 12.67 -2.45 6.70
C THR A 106 14.05 -2.49 6.08
N ASN A 107 15.05 -2.06 6.84
CA ASN A 107 16.46 -2.19 6.47
C ASN A 107 16.97 -3.59 6.79
N ASP A 108 16.58 -4.12 7.94
CA ASP A 108 16.91 -5.47 8.39
C ASP A 108 15.81 -5.99 9.32
N MET A 109 15.37 -7.20 9.08
CA MET A 109 14.41 -7.89 9.93
C MET A 109 14.81 -9.35 10.05
N TYR A 110 15.14 -9.77 11.25
CA TYR A 110 15.41 -11.18 11.50
C TYR A 110 14.93 -11.61 12.89
N GLY A 111 14.53 -12.86 12.97
CA GLY A 111 14.28 -13.57 14.20
C GLY A 111 15.37 -14.58 14.46
N ALA A 112 15.82 -14.69 15.67
CA ALA A 112 16.71 -15.75 16.11
C ALA A 112 16.02 -16.59 17.19
N TYR A 113 16.12 -17.88 17.04
CA TYR A 113 15.61 -18.86 17.98
C TYR A 113 16.74 -19.78 18.40
N LYS A 114 16.90 -19.96 19.68
CA LYS A 114 17.88 -20.90 20.25
C LYS A 114 17.21 -21.75 21.30
N ASN A 115 17.38 -23.06 21.19
CA ASN A 115 16.96 -24.01 22.19
C ASN A 115 18.17 -24.48 23.00
N ASP A 116 18.12 -24.34 24.32
CA ASP A 116 19.24 -24.70 25.21
C ASP A 116 18.99 -26.07 25.84
N SER A 117 20.07 -26.71 26.35
CA SER A 117 20.05 -28.07 26.92
C SER A 117 19.18 -28.23 28.18
N ASP A 118 18.90 -27.12 28.83
CA ASP A 118 18.03 -27.09 30.03
C ASP A 118 16.55 -27.01 29.68
N GLY A 119 16.21 -27.02 28.36
CA GLY A 119 14.84 -26.84 27.86
C GLY A 119 14.39 -25.40 27.77
N SER A 120 15.27 -24.45 28.06
CA SER A 120 14.95 -23.03 27.85
C SER A 120 14.98 -22.67 26.38
N VAL A 121 14.10 -21.74 26.01
CA VAL A 121 13.96 -21.25 24.65
C VAL A 121 14.24 -19.76 24.66
N ILE A 122 15.26 -19.36 23.92
CA ILE A 122 15.58 -17.93 23.73
C ILE A 122 15.07 -17.53 22.35
N VAL A 123 14.13 -16.60 22.34
CA VAL A 123 13.62 -15.99 21.11
C VAL A 123 14.05 -14.52 21.11
N SER A 124 14.74 -14.13 20.06
CA SER A 124 15.07 -12.73 19.82
C SER A 124 14.53 -12.32 18.45
N ALA A 125 13.98 -11.14 18.36
CA ALA A 125 13.57 -10.54 17.11
C ALA A 125 14.17 -9.13 17.03
N ILE A 126 14.74 -8.82 15.89
CA ILE A 126 15.27 -7.50 15.57
C ILE A 126 14.58 -7.05 14.28
N ALA A 127 14.08 -5.84 14.31
CA ALA A 127 13.59 -5.16 13.13
C ALA A 127 14.16 -3.75 13.13
N ASP A 128 15.01 -3.49 12.15
CA ASP A 128 15.47 -2.15 11.84
C ASP A 128 14.57 -1.58 10.76
N MET A 129 13.81 -0.55 11.11
CA MET A 129 12.81 0.04 10.24
C MET A 129 13.04 1.53 10.12
N THR A 130 13.00 2.02 8.89
CA THR A 130 12.95 3.45 8.61
C THR A 130 11.51 3.86 8.30
N VAL A 131 11.06 4.88 9.00
CA VAL A 131 9.71 5.44 8.81
C VAL A 131 9.86 6.85 8.29
N TYR A 132 9.33 7.08 7.10
CA TYR A 132 9.24 8.41 6.48
C TYR A 132 7.82 8.93 6.68
N GLY A 133 7.69 10.06 7.32
CA GLY A 133 6.40 10.72 7.52
C GLY A 133 6.38 12.11 6.87
N GLY A 134 5.21 12.56 6.47
CA GLY A 134 5.02 13.97 6.18
C GLY A 134 5.21 14.81 7.47
N THR A 135 5.58 16.08 7.32
CA THR A 135 5.83 16.98 8.46
C THR A 135 4.71 17.04 9.50
N ASN A 136 3.50 16.68 9.09
CA ASN A 136 2.32 16.68 9.97
C ASN A 136 2.20 15.42 10.85
N LEU A 137 3.02 14.41 10.62
CA LEU A 137 3.03 13.18 11.41
C LEU A 137 4.14 13.16 12.48
N GLU A 138 5.07 14.10 12.43
CA GLU A 138 6.17 14.21 13.37
C GLU A 138 5.68 14.22 14.84
N PRO A 139 4.62 14.98 15.21
CA PRO A 139 4.08 14.95 16.57
C PRO A 139 3.58 13.58 17.03
N ILE A 140 3.14 12.72 16.09
CA ILE A 140 2.69 11.36 16.43
C ILE A 140 3.88 10.52 16.88
N PHE A 141 5.01 10.63 16.20
CA PHE A 141 6.23 9.90 16.55
C PHE A 141 6.89 10.42 17.81
N GLU A 142 6.73 11.69 18.11
CA GLU A 142 7.19 12.31 19.35
C GLU A 142 6.24 12.11 20.56
N GLY A 143 5.09 11.45 20.36
CA GLY A 143 4.10 11.18 21.39
C GLY A 143 3.19 12.37 21.72
N ASP A 144 3.28 13.46 20.98
CA ASP A 144 2.41 14.64 21.13
C ASP A 144 1.24 14.63 20.16
N SER A 145 0.24 13.82 20.47
CA SER A 145 -0.96 13.67 19.63
C SER A 145 -1.89 14.91 19.61
N LYS A 146 -1.61 15.94 20.38
CA LYS A 146 -2.48 17.11 20.49
C LYS A 146 -2.26 18.16 19.39
N ASN A 147 -1.14 18.08 18.69
CA ASN A 147 -0.74 19.08 17.70
C ASN A 147 -0.79 18.57 16.25
N ILE A 148 -1.57 17.53 15.98
CA ILE A 148 -1.73 17.03 14.62
C ILE A 148 -2.57 18.02 13.81
N SER A 149 -1.91 18.86 13.03
CA SER A 149 -2.56 19.78 12.11
C SER A 149 -2.69 19.15 10.72
N ILE A 150 -3.81 18.50 10.47
CA ILE A 150 -4.08 17.88 9.16
C ILE A 150 -4.53 18.91 8.11
N GLY A 151 -4.91 20.14 8.52
CA GLY A 151 -5.66 21.04 7.66
C GLY A 151 -4.85 21.94 6.74
N GLU A 152 -3.79 22.60 7.23
CA GLU A 152 -3.14 23.68 6.47
C GLU A 152 -2.14 23.21 5.42
N ASP A 153 -1.57 22.04 5.58
CA ASP A 153 -0.50 21.53 4.72
C ASP A 153 -0.90 20.39 3.79
N ILE A 154 -2.19 20.03 3.76
CA ILE A 154 -2.64 18.85 3.01
C ILE A 154 -2.34 18.98 1.50
N PHE A 155 -2.33 20.21 0.98
CA PHE A 155 -2.06 20.48 -0.43
C PHE A 155 -0.63 20.96 -0.70
N LYS A 156 0.21 21.11 0.32
CA LYS A 156 1.62 21.42 0.13
C LYS A 156 2.40 20.15 -0.15
N ASN A 157 3.37 20.22 -1.07
CA ASN A 157 4.24 19.10 -1.45
C ASN A 157 3.46 17.88 -1.96
N CYS A 158 2.39 18.11 -2.71
CA CYS A 158 1.67 17.06 -3.40
C CYS A 158 2.32 16.76 -4.74
N GLY A 159 2.36 15.48 -5.11
CA GLY A 159 2.58 15.04 -6.47
C GLY A 159 1.31 15.25 -7.30
N PHE A 160 1.47 15.31 -8.60
CA PHE A 160 0.37 15.36 -9.54
C PHE A 160 0.28 14.01 -10.27
N ASP A 161 -0.93 13.51 -10.42
CA ASP A 161 -1.24 12.30 -11.17
C ASP A 161 -2.34 12.63 -12.18
N PHE A 162 -2.28 12.02 -13.34
CA PHE A 162 -3.26 12.24 -14.39
C PHE A 162 -3.63 10.93 -15.07
N GLU A 163 -4.92 10.64 -15.11
CA GLU A 163 -5.46 9.46 -15.79
C GLU A 163 -6.43 9.87 -16.88
N ILE A 164 -6.31 9.26 -18.05
CA ILE A 164 -7.32 9.31 -19.12
C ILE A 164 -7.84 7.90 -19.34
N CYS A 165 -9.15 7.76 -19.35
CA CYS A 165 -9.83 6.52 -19.68
C CYS A 165 -10.75 6.75 -20.87
N VAL A 166 -10.75 5.82 -21.82
CA VAL A 166 -11.66 5.81 -22.96
C VAL A 166 -12.36 4.46 -22.98
N GLU A 167 -13.67 4.47 -22.89
CA GLU A 167 -14.48 3.27 -22.86
C GLU A 167 -15.50 3.30 -24.01
N HIS A 168 -15.80 2.15 -24.58
CA HIS A 168 -16.84 1.98 -25.59
C HIS A 168 -17.66 0.73 -25.27
N SER A 169 -18.99 0.88 -25.35
CA SER A 169 -19.90 -0.24 -25.16
C SER A 169 -20.32 -0.79 -26.51
N PHE A 170 -19.83 -2.00 -26.81
CA PHE A 170 -20.28 -2.80 -27.95
C PHE A 170 -21.44 -3.66 -27.47
N PHE A 171 -22.64 -3.38 -27.90
CA PHE A 171 -23.84 -4.06 -27.41
C PHE A 171 -24.10 -3.85 -25.89
N SER A 172 -25.19 -4.37 -25.40
CA SER A 172 -25.55 -4.25 -23.98
C SER A 172 -24.67 -5.08 -23.02
N THR A 173 -23.81 -5.94 -23.54
CA THR A 173 -23.10 -6.97 -22.75
C THR A 173 -21.58 -6.89 -22.85
N LEU A 174 -21.03 -6.15 -23.80
CA LEU A 174 -19.58 -6.04 -23.98
C LEU A 174 -19.13 -4.58 -23.88
N GLN A 175 -18.31 -4.29 -22.89
CA GLN A 175 -17.65 -3.01 -22.72
C GLN A 175 -16.15 -3.21 -22.84
N CYS A 176 -15.49 -2.39 -23.66
CA CYS A 176 -14.06 -2.36 -23.81
C CYS A 176 -13.53 -0.97 -23.47
N GLY A 177 -12.40 -0.91 -22.79
CA GLY A 177 -11.78 0.34 -22.43
C GLY A 177 -10.26 0.28 -22.46
N ALA A 178 -9.65 1.44 -22.60
CA ALA A 178 -8.23 1.64 -22.45
C ALA A 178 -7.99 2.83 -21.52
N TYR A 179 -6.99 2.73 -20.68
CA TYR A 179 -6.60 3.83 -19.81
C TYR A 179 -5.10 4.10 -19.92
N LEU A 180 -4.74 5.36 -19.76
CA LEU A 180 -3.37 5.83 -19.65
C LEU A 180 -3.25 6.62 -18.34
N ARG A 181 -2.30 6.25 -17.51
CA ARG A 181 -1.96 6.98 -16.27
C ARG A 181 -0.53 7.51 -16.38
N VAL A 182 -0.36 8.76 -16.09
CA VAL A 182 0.94 9.46 -16.10
C VAL A 182 1.15 10.03 -14.71
N PRO A 183 1.89 9.34 -13.83
CA PRO A 183 2.35 9.92 -12.56
C PRO A 183 3.40 10.99 -12.85
N MET A 184 3.28 12.15 -12.21
CA MET A 184 4.20 13.26 -12.34
C MET A 184 4.73 13.71 -10.99
#